data_fab6988e59da8155fc6e4cbd3cf9a447
#
_entry.id   fab6988e59da8155fc6e4cbd3cf9a447
#
_cell.length_a   1.000
_cell.length_b   1.000
_cell.length_c   1.000
_cell.angle_alpha   90.00
_cell.angle_beta   90.00
_cell.angle_gamma   90.00
#
_symmetry.space_group_name_H-M   'P 1'
#
loop_
_entity.id
_entity.type
_entity.pdbx_description
1 polymer ?
#
loop_
_entity_poly.entity_id
_entity_poly.type
_entity_poly.pdbx_seq_one_letter_code
_entity_poly.pdbx_strand_id
1 'polypeptide(L)'
;MDFLTPFQIALTLLANGDPELMSIIGLSLTVSMTAVATSLLIGLPLGAILAAYRFPGRTPLIVISNTFLGMPPVVIGLLIYLLISRAGPFGFLGILYTPAAMMIAQTVLVLPISIALSRQAFEALNAEYAPLFQSLGLGRLTRIRTLVFEARATLLTIALV
;
A
#
# COMPACT_ATOMS: atom_id res chain seq x y z
N MET A 1 -34.89 18.96 0.49
CA MET A 1 -33.63 18.88 -0.29
C MET A 1 -33.79 17.71 -1.24
N ASP A 2 -33.90 17.99 -2.55
CA ASP A 2 -34.06 16.92 -3.54
C ASP A 2 -32.72 16.27 -3.84
N PHE A 3 -32.45 15.11 -3.23
CA PHE A 3 -31.27 14.32 -3.51
C PHE A 3 -31.23 13.75 -4.93
N LEU A 4 -32.36 13.75 -5.64
CA LEU A 4 -32.47 13.24 -7.00
C LEU A 4 -31.77 14.13 -8.04
N THR A 5 -31.77 15.45 -7.83
CA THR A 5 -31.19 16.41 -8.78
C THR A 5 -29.65 16.29 -8.89
N PRO A 6 -28.86 16.25 -7.77
CA PRO A 6 -27.44 16.05 -7.86
C PRO A 6 -27.05 14.69 -8.46
N PHE A 7 -27.84 13.64 -8.18
CA PHE A 7 -27.61 12.32 -8.74
C PHE A 7 -27.83 12.25 -10.25
N GLN A 8 -28.91 12.90 -10.74
CA GLN A 8 -29.19 13.02 -12.18
C GLN A 8 -28.08 13.81 -12.90
N ILE A 9 -27.59 14.91 -12.30
CA ILE A 9 -26.50 15.71 -12.86
C ILE A 9 -25.21 14.85 -12.93
N ALA A 10 -24.89 14.11 -11.88
CA ALA A 10 -23.72 13.23 -11.89
C ALA A 10 -23.80 12.16 -12.98
N LEU A 11 -24.98 11.53 -13.17
CA LEU A 11 -25.20 10.55 -14.23
C LEU A 11 -25.09 11.17 -15.63
N THR A 12 -25.61 12.38 -15.84
CA THR A 12 -25.53 13.06 -17.14
C THR A 12 -24.10 13.47 -17.47
N LEU A 13 -23.32 13.95 -16.50
CA LEU A 13 -21.90 14.29 -16.68
C LEU A 13 -21.07 13.04 -17.03
N LEU A 14 -21.33 11.91 -16.36
CA LEU A 14 -20.71 10.64 -16.68
C LEU A 14 -21.08 10.12 -18.08
N ALA A 15 -22.38 10.18 -18.43
CA ALA A 15 -22.88 9.69 -19.72
C ALA A 15 -22.36 10.54 -20.89
N ASN A 16 -22.19 11.85 -20.68
CA ASN A 16 -21.71 12.79 -21.70
C ASN A 16 -20.16 12.81 -21.79
N GLY A 17 -19.45 12.13 -20.89
CA GLY A 17 -17.99 12.13 -20.88
C GLY A 17 -17.41 13.53 -20.67
N ASP A 18 -17.94 14.27 -19.71
CA ASP A 18 -17.50 15.64 -19.42
C ASP A 18 -15.97 15.69 -19.25
N PRO A 19 -15.24 16.56 -19.98
CA PRO A 19 -13.79 16.58 -20.00
C PRO A 19 -13.17 16.87 -18.62
N GLU A 20 -13.81 17.74 -17.83
CA GLU A 20 -13.32 18.10 -16.49
C GLU A 20 -13.48 16.92 -15.55
N LEU A 21 -14.64 16.26 -15.56
CA LEU A 21 -14.88 15.05 -14.78
C LEU A 21 -13.91 13.93 -15.17
N MET A 22 -13.67 13.70 -16.45
CA MET A 22 -12.73 12.69 -16.94
C MET A 22 -11.30 12.98 -16.50
N SER A 23 -10.87 14.24 -16.47
CA SER A 23 -9.55 14.65 -15.99
C SER A 23 -9.39 14.37 -14.50
N ILE A 24 -10.42 14.64 -13.68
CA ILE A 24 -10.42 14.36 -12.24
C ILE A 24 -10.35 12.85 -11.97
N ILE A 25 -11.13 12.06 -12.69
CA ILE A 25 -11.10 10.59 -12.60
C ILE A 25 -9.71 10.06 -12.98
N GLY A 26 -9.16 10.53 -14.11
CA GLY A 26 -7.82 10.15 -14.57
C GLY A 26 -6.74 10.49 -13.55
N LEU A 27 -6.79 11.68 -12.95
CA LEU A 27 -5.86 12.08 -11.91
C LEU A 27 -5.99 11.18 -10.67
N SER A 28 -7.22 10.95 -10.21
CA SER A 28 -7.49 10.10 -9.02
C SER A 28 -6.98 8.67 -9.23
N LEU A 29 -7.25 8.08 -10.39
CA LEU A 29 -6.74 6.75 -10.74
C LEU A 29 -5.20 6.73 -10.81
N THR A 30 -4.60 7.73 -11.43
CA THR A 30 -3.14 7.82 -11.54
C THR A 30 -2.49 7.91 -10.16
N VAL A 31 -3.00 8.78 -9.29
CA VAL A 31 -2.51 8.94 -7.91
C VAL A 31 -2.64 7.63 -7.14
N SER A 32 -3.82 7.01 -7.17
CA SER A 32 -4.09 5.77 -6.43
C SER A 32 -3.25 4.60 -6.95
N MET A 33 -3.22 4.39 -8.27
CA MET A 33 -2.43 3.31 -8.87
C MET A 33 -0.94 3.47 -8.61
N THR A 34 -0.41 4.69 -8.69
CA THR A 34 1.00 4.97 -8.40
C THR A 34 1.32 4.69 -6.94
N ALA A 35 0.47 5.12 -6.00
CA ALA A 35 0.65 4.89 -4.59
C ALA A 35 0.60 3.40 -4.23
N VAL A 36 -0.38 2.66 -4.76
CA VAL A 36 -0.51 1.21 -4.57
C VAL A 36 0.68 0.47 -5.19
N ALA A 37 1.04 0.77 -6.44
CA ALA A 37 2.17 0.13 -7.10
C ALA A 37 3.48 0.35 -6.34
N THR A 38 3.74 1.58 -5.91
CA THR A 38 4.94 1.91 -5.11
C THR A 38 4.93 1.18 -3.77
N SER A 39 3.78 1.17 -3.08
CA SER A 39 3.62 0.49 -1.80
C SER A 39 3.79 -1.02 -1.91
N LEU A 40 3.30 -1.65 -2.97
CA LEU A 40 3.49 -3.07 -3.23
C LEU A 40 4.93 -3.39 -3.60
N LEU A 41 5.55 -2.58 -4.46
CA LEU A 41 6.93 -2.77 -4.89
C LEU A 41 7.91 -2.78 -3.70
N ILE A 42 7.65 -1.96 -2.69
CA ILE A 42 8.45 -1.87 -1.46
C ILE A 42 7.92 -2.85 -0.39
N GLY A 43 6.62 -2.89 -0.19
CA GLY A 43 5.96 -3.62 0.90
C GLY A 43 6.06 -5.14 0.76
N LEU A 44 5.91 -5.68 -0.45
CA LEU A 44 6.00 -7.13 -0.68
C LEU A 44 7.39 -7.70 -0.34
N PRO A 45 8.51 -7.13 -0.84
CA PRO A 45 9.83 -7.60 -0.47
C PRO A 45 10.11 -7.46 1.03
N LEU A 46 9.72 -6.34 1.64
CA LEU A 46 9.89 -6.12 3.07
C LEU A 46 9.07 -7.11 3.90
N GLY A 47 7.82 -7.36 3.52
CA GLY A 47 6.99 -8.39 4.16
C GLY A 47 7.57 -9.79 4.04
N ALA A 48 8.08 -10.16 2.87
CA ALA A 48 8.75 -11.43 2.65
C ALA A 48 10.01 -11.58 3.50
N ILE A 49 10.84 -10.53 3.60
CA ILE A 49 12.04 -10.51 4.44
C ILE A 49 11.66 -10.68 5.92
N LEU A 50 10.65 -9.94 6.39
CA LEU A 50 10.17 -10.04 7.76
C LEU A 50 9.58 -11.42 8.08
N ALA A 51 8.98 -12.10 7.11
CA ALA A 51 8.46 -13.45 7.27
C ALA A 51 9.57 -14.52 7.28
N ALA A 52 10.55 -14.40 6.37
CA ALA A 52 11.54 -15.43 6.11
C ALA A 52 12.74 -15.37 7.07
N TYR A 53 13.10 -14.18 7.55
CA TYR A 53 14.32 -13.97 8.31
C TYR A 53 14.07 -13.54 9.75
N ARG A 54 14.91 -14.05 10.67
CA ARG A 54 15.01 -13.56 12.04
C ARG A 54 16.31 -12.75 12.19
N PHE A 55 16.17 -11.46 12.46
CA PHE A 55 17.30 -10.53 12.62
C PHE A 55 17.03 -9.55 13.78
N PRO A 56 18.06 -8.98 14.39
CA PRO A 56 17.88 -7.92 15.38
C PRO A 56 17.19 -6.72 14.71
N GLY A 57 16.12 -6.20 15.35
CA GLY A 57 15.30 -5.14 14.75
C GLY A 57 14.02 -5.60 14.02
N ARG A 58 13.81 -6.91 13.82
CA ARG A 58 12.58 -7.44 13.19
C ARG A 58 11.33 -7.08 14.00
N THR A 59 11.36 -7.29 15.31
CA THR A 59 10.22 -7.04 16.18
C THR A 59 9.75 -5.58 16.16
N PRO A 60 10.62 -4.58 16.36
CA PRO A 60 10.20 -3.18 16.23
C PRO A 60 9.62 -2.84 14.85
N LEU A 61 10.14 -3.36 13.75
CA LEU A 61 9.56 -3.13 12.42
C LEU A 61 8.15 -3.69 12.30
N ILE A 62 7.91 -4.89 12.83
CA ILE A 62 6.57 -5.49 12.86
C ILE A 62 5.62 -4.65 13.73
N VAL A 63 6.07 -4.22 14.90
CA VAL A 63 5.27 -3.39 15.80
C VAL A 63 4.91 -2.07 15.12
N ILE A 64 5.87 -1.40 14.50
CA ILE A 64 5.64 -0.14 13.77
C ILE A 64 4.61 -0.36 12.65
N SER A 65 4.81 -1.37 11.79
CA SER A 65 3.86 -1.65 10.71
C SER A 65 2.45 -1.94 11.23
N ASN A 66 2.32 -2.71 12.30
CA ASN A 66 1.01 -3.00 12.91
C ASN A 66 0.40 -1.77 13.58
N THR A 67 1.20 -0.89 14.18
CA THR A 67 0.72 0.38 14.77
C THR A 67 0.13 1.28 13.69
N PHE A 68 0.80 1.39 12.55
CA PHE A 68 0.30 2.17 11.42
C PHE A 68 -1.02 1.61 10.84
N LEU A 69 -1.22 0.29 10.87
CA LEU A 69 -2.51 -0.32 10.50
C LEU A 69 -3.69 0.20 11.34
N GLY A 70 -3.45 0.50 12.61
CA GLY A 70 -4.47 1.01 13.52
C GLY A 70 -4.60 2.54 13.52
N MET A 71 -3.73 3.28 12.82
CA MET A 71 -3.79 4.73 12.79
C MET A 71 -4.89 5.25 11.86
N PRO A 72 -5.70 6.23 12.31
CA PRO A 72 -6.66 6.88 11.43
C PRO A 72 -5.95 7.56 10.24
N PRO A 73 -6.46 7.38 9.00
CA PRO A 73 -5.86 7.97 7.80
C PRO A 73 -5.69 9.49 7.88
N VAL A 74 -6.60 10.16 8.58
CA VAL A 74 -6.55 11.61 8.80
C VAL A 74 -5.29 12.04 9.57
N VAL A 75 -4.87 11.25 10.56
CA VAL A 75 -3.66 11.53 11.36
C VAL A 75 -2.41 11.44 10.48
N ILE A 76 -2.33 10.40 9.64
CA ILE A 76 -1.22 10.22 8.69
C ILE A 76 -1.21 11.37 7.67
N GLY A 77 -2.37 11.72 7.12
CA GLY A 77 -2.50 12.85 6.18
C GLY A 77 -2.07 14.18 6.80
N LEU A 78 -2.47 14.46 8.05
CA LEU A 78 -2.05 15.66 8.78
C LEU A 78 -0.54 15.67 9.03
N LEU A 79 0.03 14.54 9.42
CA LEU A 79 1.46 14.41 9.66
C LEU A 79 2.27 14.70 8.39
N ILE A 80 1.88 14.11 7.26
CA ILE A 80 2.50 14.38 5.96
C ILE A 80 2.32 15.85 5.57
N TYR A 81 1.12 16.42 5.75
CA TYR A 81 0.88 17.84 5.52
C TYR A 81 1.83 18.73 6.31
N LEU A 82 2.01 18.47 7.61
CA LEU A 82 2.93 19.24 8.46
C LEU A 82 4.39 19.11 7.99
N LEU A 83 4.79 17.92 7.56
CA LEU A 83 6.16 17.66 7.09
C LEU A 83 6.48 18.40 5.78
N ILE A 84 5.54 18.45 4.82
CA ILE A 84 5.75 19.06 3.50
C ILE A 84 5.24 20.50 3.40
N SER A 85 4.61 21.04 4.46
CA SER A 85 4.18 22.44 4.54
C SER A 85 5.40 23.38 4.51
N ARG A 86 5.18 24.65 4.15
CA ARG A 86 6.27 25.65 4.09
C ARG A 86 7.02 25.81 5.42
N ALA A 87 6.36 25.56 6.54
CA ALA A 87 6.95 25.58 7.87
C ALA A 87 7.58 24.24 8.28
N GLY A 88 7.38 23.17 7.50
CA GLY A 88 7.89 21.84 7.78
C GLY A 88 9.29 21.59 7.23
N PRO A 89 9.94 20.49 7.67
CA PRO A 89 11.31 20.16 7.28
C PRO A 89 11.47 19.90 5.77
N PHE A 90 10.40 19.47 5.08
CA PHE A 90 10.40 19.21 3.64
C PHE A 90 9.69 20.32 2.83
N GLY A 91 9.41 21.47 3.45
CA GLY A 91 8.74 22.60 2.79
C GLY A 91 9.51 23.16 1.58
N PHE A 92 10.83 22.95 1.56
CA PHE A 92 11.69 23.34 0.42
C PHE A 92 11.34 22.62 -0.89
N LEU A 93 10.66 21.47 -0.84
CA LEU A 93 10.24 20.72 -2.02
C LEU A 93 9.11 21.43 -2.79
N GLY A 94 8.34 22.32 -2.14
CA GLY A 94 7.27 23.08 -2.78
C GLY A 94 6.15 22.25 -3.39
N ILE A 95 5.97 20.99 -2.95
CA ILE A 95 5.02 20.02 -3.53
C ILE A 95 3.62 20.07 -2.89
N LEU A 96 3.42 20.88 -1.88
CA LEU A 96 2.10 20.99 -1.21
C LEU A 96 1.02 21.40 -2.23
N TYR A 97 -0.15 20.76 -2.13
CA TYR A 97 -1.28 20.91 -3.05
C TYR A 97 -1.03 20.40 -4.48
N THR A 98 -0.02 19.58 -4.69
CA THR A 98 0.24 18.92 -5.98
C THR A 98 -0.16 17.45 -5.95
N PRO A 99 -0.38 16.80 -7.10
CA PRO A 99 -0.59 15.34 -7.18
C PRO A 99 0.55 14.53 -6.55
N ALA A 100 1.79 15.04 -6.59
CA ALA A 100 2.94 14.41 -5.96
C ALA A 100 2.77 14.29 -4.43
N ALA A 101 2.27 15.32 -3.76
CA ALA A 101 1.97 15.27 -2.33
C ALA A 101 0.91 14.21 -2.00
N MET A 102 -0.12 14.09 -2.85
CA MET A 102 -1.17 13.07 -2.70
C MET A 102 -0.61 11.66 -2.86
N MET A 103 0.24 11.43 -3.86
CA MET A 103 0.90 10.15 -4.08
C MET A 103 1.77 9.75 -2.88
N ILE A 104 2.54 10.68 -2.33
CA ILE A 104 3.38 10.45 -1.14
C ILE A 104 2.52 10.09 0.06
N ALA A 105 1.47 10.88 0.34
CA ALA A 105 0.59 10.65 1.48
C ALA A 105 -0.10 9.28 1.40
N GLN A 106 -0.63 8.92 0.24
CA GLN A 106 -1.25 7.62 0.01
C GLN A 106 -0.24 6.46 0.09
N THR A 107 0.97 6.65 -0.45
CA THR A 107 2.04 5.64 -0.34
C THR A 107 2.41 5.38 1.12
N VAL A 108 2.61 6.43 1.92
CA VAL A 108 2.93 6.30 3.36
C VAL A 108 1.80 5.61 4.13
N LEU A 109 0.56 5.82 3.73
CA LEU A 109 -0.61 5.17 4.34
C LEU A 109 -0.72 3.69 3.96
N VAL A 110 -0.53 3.35 2.67
CA VAL A 110 -0.74 2.00 2.14
C VAL A 110 0.47 1.09 2.41
N LEU A 111 1.69 1.65 2.50
CA LEU A 111 2.93 0.89 2.67
C LEU A 111 2.93 -0.02 3.91
N PRO A 112 2.60 0.45 5.14
CA PRO A 112 2.55 -0.42 6.31
C PRO A 112 1.52 -1.55 6.19
N ILE A 113 0.39 -1.27 5.52
CA ILE A 113 -0.66 -2.26 5.23
C ILE A 113 -0.09 -3.36 4.34
N SER A 114 0.56 -2.97 3.24
CA SER A 114 1.21 -3.89 2.30
C SER A 114 2.28 -4.76 2.99
N ILE A 115 3.10 -4.17 3.87
CA ILE A 115 4.12 -4.90 4.63
C ILE A 115 3.47 -5.92 5.58
N ALA A 116 2.47 -5.49 6.35
CA ALA A 116 1.87 -6.35 7.35
C ALA A 116 1.08 -7.51 6.73
N LEU A 117 0.27 -7.25 5.70
CA LEU A 117 -0.52 -8.28 5.02
C LEU A 117 0.38 -9.27 4.25
N SER A 118 1.39 -8.78 3.53
CA SER A 118 2.33 -9.65 2.84
C SER A 118 3.13 -10.51 3.81
N ARG A 119 3.60 -9.93 4.94
CA ARG A 119 4.26 -10.71 5.99
C ARG A 119 3.38 -11.83 6.51
N GLN A 120 2.10 -11.54 6.84
CA GLN A 120 1.16 -12.55 7.33
C GLN A 120 0.93 -13.65 6.30
N ALA A 121 0.74 -13.30 5.04
CA ALA A 121 0.58 -14.27 3.95
C ALA A 121 1.79 -15.18 3.81
N PHE A 122 3.01 -14.61 3.81
CA PHE A 122 4.24 -15.40 3.73
C PHE A 122 4.50 -16.25 4.97
N GLU A 123 4.16 -15.77 6.17
CA GLU A 123 4.29 -16.55 7.40
C GLU A 123 3.34 -17.76 7.39
N ALA A 124 2.09 -17.58 6.97
CA ALA A 124 1.10 -18.66 6.84
C ALA A 124 1.57 -19.73 5.85
N LEU A 125 1.95 -19.33 4.64
CA LEU A 125 2.48 -20.26 3.62
C LEU A 125 3.76 -20.94 4.09
N ASN A 126 4.68 -20.22 4.72
CA ASN A 126 5.91 -20.81 5.23
C ASN A 126 5.65 -21.84 6.33
N ALA A 127 4.64 -21.65 7.16
CA ALA A 127 4.24 -22.62 8.18
C ALA A 127 3.64 -23.89 7.54
N GLU A 128 2.80 -23.72 6.52
CA GLU A 128 2.16 -24.82 5.79
C GLU A 128 3.18 -25.67 5.03
N TYR A 129 4.11 -25.02 4.30
CA TYR A 129 5.11 -25.71 3.48
C TYR A 129 6.40 -26.10 4.22
N ALA A 130 6.57 -25.72 5.51
CA ALA A 130 7.78 -25.99 6.27
C ALA A 130 8.18 -27.47 6.30
N PRO A 131 7.28 -28.45 6.53
CA PRO A 131 7.63 -29.87 6.51
C PRO A 131 8.13 -30.33 5.15
N LEU A 132 7.49 -29.87 4.06
CA LEU A 132 7.87 -30.20 2.68
C LEU A 132 9.26 -29.63 2.35
N PHE A 133 9.52 -28.38 2.73
CA PHE A 133 10.82 -27.76 2.49
C PHE A 133 11.97 -28.44 3.25
N GLN A 134 11.68 -28.97 4.45
CA GLN A 134 12.65 -29.72 5.25
C GLN A 134 12.95 -31.08 4.62
N SER A 135 11.91 -31.81 4.19
CA SER A 135 12.09 -33.14 3.59
C SER A 135 12.84 -33.08 2.25
N LEU A 136 12.65 -32.00 1.47
CA LEU A 136 13.34 -31.78 0.20
C LEU A 136 14.71 -31.13 0.33
N GLY A 137 15.13 -30.75 1.54
CA GLY A 137 16.42 -30.09 1.79
C GLY A 137 16.60 -28.76 1.04
N LEU A 138 15.50 -28.03 0.78
CA LEU A 138 15.55 -26.81 -0.03
C LEU A 138 16.31 -25.68 0.66
N GLY A 139 17.23 -25.08 -0.09
CA GLY A 139 17.96 -23.88 0.35
C GLY A 139 17.03 -22.66 0.52
N ARG A 140 17.49 -21.71 1.34
CA ARG A 140 16.71 -20.51 1.72
C ARG A 140 16.19 -19.72 0.53
N LEU A 141 16.98 -19.55 -0.53
CA LEU A 141 16.61 -18.77 -1.70
C LEU A 141 15.49 -19.45 -2.51
N THR A 142 15.59 -20.78 -2.71
CA THR A 142 14.57 -21.58 -3.39
C THR A 142 13.25 -21.53 -2.63
N ARG A 143 13.33 -21.62 -1.30
CA ARG A 143 12.17 -21.49 -0.40
C ARG A 143 11.44 -20.16 -0.57
N ILE A 144 12.17 -19.05 -0.57
CA ILE A 144 11.57 -17.72 -0.79
C ILE A 144 10.92 -17.62 -2.16
N ARG A 145 11.63 -18.10 -3.21
CA ARG A 145 11.10 -18.06 -4.57
C ARG A 145 9.81 -18.87 -4.71
N THR A 146 9.75 -20.06 -4.12
CA THR A 146 8.55 -20.91 -4.12
C THR A 146 7.42 -20.21 -3.35
N LEU A 147 7.68 -19.65 -2.16
CA LEU A 147 6.69 -18.94 -1.39
C LEU A 147 6.12 -17.72 -2.14
N VAL A 148 6.97 -16.95 -2.82
CA VAL A 148 6.52 -15.81 -3.64
C VAL A 148 5.64 -16.27 -4.80
N PHE A 149 5.98 -17.40 -5.44
CA PHE A 149 5.18 -17.95 -6.54
C PHE A 149 3.83 -18.47 -6.05
N GLU A 150 3.79 -19.20 -4.94
CA GLU A 150 2.54 -19.68 -4.33
C GLU A 150 1.68 -18.53 -3.77
N ALA A 151 2.31 -17.51 -3.21
CA ALA A 151 1.62 -16.34 -2.67
C ALA A 151 0.94 -15.48 -3.74
N ARG A 152 1.20 -15.67 -5.02
CA ARG A 152 0.73 -14.79 -6.12
C ARG A 152 -0.78 -14.47 -6.05
N ALA A 153 -1.62 -15.47 -5.77
CA ALA A 153 -3.06 -15.28 -5.67
C ALA A 153 -3.43 -14.41 -4.45
N THR A 154 -2.82 -14.67 -3.31
CA THR A 154 -2.99 -13.88 -2.08
C THR A 154 -2.44 -12.47 -2.25
N LEU A 155 -1.30 -12.32 -2.94
CA LEU A 155 -0.70 -11.01 -3.22
C LEU A 155 -1.57 -10.17 -4.15
N LEU A 156 -2.24 -10.77 -5.13
CA LEU A 156 -3.23 -10.08 -5.96
C LEU A 156 -4.42 -9.58 -5.12
N THR A 157 -4.89 -10.38 -4.17
CA THR A 157 -5.95 -9.96 -3.24
C THR A 157 -5.50 -8.77 -2.38
N ILE A 158 -4.26 -8.78 -1.90
CA ILE A 158 -3.68 -7.65 -1.13
C ILE A 158 -3.59 -6.38 -1.98
N ALA A 159 -3.32 -6.51 -3.27
CA ALA A 159 -3.25 -5.37 -4.20
C ALA A 159 -4.62 -4.73 -4.48
N LEU A 160 -5.72 -5.48 -4.27
CA LEU A 160 -7.09 -5.04 -4.52
C LEU A 160 -7.78 -4.44 -3.27
N VAL A 161 -7.18 -4.56 -2.10
CA VAL A 161 -7.64 -3.97 -0.82
C VAL A 161 -7.09 -2.56 -0.64
#